data_5fcf86d1b8f0070f0b35027fa26b3f61
#
_entry.id   5fcf86d1b8f0070f0b35027fa26b3f61
#
_cell.length_a   1.000
_cell.length_b   1.000
_cell.length_c   1.000
_cell.angle_alpha   90.00
_cell.angle_beta   90.00
_cell.angle_gamma   90.00
#
_symmetry.space_group_name_H-M   'P 1'
#
loop_
_entity.id
_entity.type
_entity.pdbx_description
1 polymer ?
#
loop_
_entity_poly.entity_id
_entity_poly.type
_entity_poly.pdbx_seq_one_letter_code
_entity_poly.pdbx_strand_id
1 'polypeptide(L)'
;MSKRQRRNFDAAFKLQVVQMIRDQGLSVGEVCRDMKLGETAVRRWLAQVDEEAAGRPGLGKPLTLEQQRIHQLDAENKQLRGDVDILKKASAFFARELR
;
A
#
# COMPACT_ATOMS: atom_id res chain seq x y z
N MET A 1 -4.11 -8.28 34.07
CA MET A 1 -4.69 -8.76 32.81
C MET A 1 -3.78 -8.40 31.66
N SER A 2 -3.41 -9.39 30.88
CA SER A 2 -2.57 -9.15 29.71
C SER A 2 -3.36 -8.37 28.68
N LYS A 3 -2.87 -7.22 28.28
CA LYS A 3 -3.42 -6.49 27.16
C LYS A 3 -3.24 -7.34 25.90
N ARG A 4 -4.32 -7.52 25.13
CA ARG A 4 -4.19 -8.13 23.81
C ARG A 4 -3.23 -7.29 22.99
N GLN A 5 -2.07 -7.85 22.69
CA GLN A 5 -1.17 -7.22 21.75
C GLN A 5 -1.79 -7.28 20.36
N ARG A 6 -1.98 -6.11 19.74
CA ARG A 6 -2.39 -6.07 18.36
C ARG A 6 -1.22 -6.57 17.51
N ARG A 7 -1.47 -7.68 16.82
CA ARG A 7 -0.49 -8.20 15.86
C ARG A 7 -0.49 -7.30 14.64
N ASN A 8 0.69 -6.83 14.30
CA ASN A 8 0.88 -6.08 13.06
C ASN A 8 1.45 -7.01 12.00
N PHE A 9 0.85 -6.97 10.82
CA PHE A 9 1.27 -7.79 9.70
C PHE A 9 1.75 -6.87 8.58
N ASP A 10 2.87 -7.22 7.96
CA ASP A 10 3.36 -6.46 6.81
C ASP A 10 2.59 -6.83 5.54
N ALA A 11 2.82 -6.04 4.48
CA ALA A 11 2.13 -6.23 3.21
C ALA A 11 2.46 -7.59 2.59
N ALA A 12 3.71 -8.04 2.71
CA ALA A 12 4.14 -9.32 2.15
C ALA A 12 3.40 -10.48 2.79
N PHE A 13 3.23 -10.45 4.11
CA PHE A 13 2.50 -11.49 4.84
C PHE A 13 1.02 -11.50 4.43
N LYS A 14 0.39 -10.33 4.38
CA LYS A 14 -1.02 -10.22 3.98
C LYS A 14 -1.24 -10.76 2.58
N LEU A 15 -0.36 -10.39 1.65
CA LEU A 15 -0.43 -10.89 0.27
C LEU A 15 -0.26 -12.40 0.22
N GLN A 16 0.67 -12.95 0.99
CA GLN A 16 0.89 -14.38 1.06
C GLN A 16 -0.36 -15.13 1.54
N VAL A 17 -1.03 -14.62 2.57
CA VAL A 17 -2.27 -15.21 3.08
C VAL A 17 -3.36 -15.20 2.00
N VAL A 18 -3.50 -14.08 1.30
CA VAL A 18 -4.48 -13.96 0.20
C VAL A 18 -4.17 -14.95 -0.91
N GLN A 19 -2.91 -15.10 -1.27
CA GLN A 19 -2.48 -16.05 -2.30
C GLN A 19 -2.77 -17.50 -1.90
N MET A 20 -2.57 -17.85 -0.64
CA MET A 20 -2.90 -19.18 -0.13
C MET A 20 -4.40 -19.49 -0.31
N ILE A 21 -5.25 -18.52 -0.02
CA ILE A 21 -6.71 -18.69 -0.17
C ILE A 21 -7.08 -18.79 -1.65
N ARG A 22 -6.56 -17.91 -2.49
CA ARG A 22 -6.92 -17.83 -3.92
C ARG A 22 -6.33 -18.96 -4.75
N ASP A 23 -5.05 -19.26 -4.53
CA ASP A 23 -4.31 -20.19 -5.39
C ASP A 23 -4.45 -21.64 -4.93
N GLN A 24 -4.53 -21.86 -3.61
CA GLN A 24 -4.62 -23.20 -3.05
C GLN A 24 -6.06 -23.62 -2.74
N GLY A 25 -7.01 -22.73 -2.93
CA GLY A 25 -8.42 -23.04 -2.69
C GLY A 25 -8.80 -23.24 -1.23
N LEU A 26 -7.99 -22.72 -0.31
CA LEU A 26 -8.28 -22.83 1.12
C LEU A 26 -9.39 -21.86 1.50
N SER A 27 -10.20 -22.26 2.50
CA SER A 27 -11.24 -21.36 3.00
C SER A 27 -10.64 -20.34 3.97
N VAL A 28 -11.34 -19.20 4.11
CA VAL A 28 -10.94 -18.17 5.07
C VAL A 28 -10.91 -18.75 6.48
N GLY A 29 -11.91 -19.55 6.85
CA GLY A 29 -11.98 -20.17 8.17
C GLY A 29 -10.82 -21.09 8.47
N GLU A 30 -10.41 -21.90 7.49
CA GLU A 30 -9.26 -22.81 7.64
C GLU A 30 -7.96 -22.06 7.88
N VAL A 31 -7.69 -21.05 7.04
CA VAL A 31 -6.47 -20.25 7.16
C VAL A 31 -6.45 -19.50 8.48
N CYS A 32 -7.58 -18.93 8.89
CA CYS A 32 -7.66 -18.21 10.17
C CYS A 32 -7.40 -19.13 11.37
N ARG A 33 -7.90 -20.35 11.33
CA ARG A 33 -7.65 -21.31 12.41
C ARG A 33 -6.18 -21.75 12.44
N ASP A 34 -5.62 -22.06 11.28
CA ASP A 34 -4.26 -22.57 11.19
C ASP A 34 -3.22 -21.53 11.56
N MET A 35 -3.45 -20.29 11.17
CA MET A 35 -2.50 -19.20 11.38
C MET A 35 -2.88 -18.26 12.52
N LYS A 36 -3.97 -18.55 13.21
CA LYS A 36 -4.49 -17.76 14.33
C LYS A 36 -4.74 -16.30 13.92
N LEU A 37 -5.50 -16.15 12.85
CA LEU A 37 -5.85 -14.82 12.29
C LEU A 37 -7.35 -14.57 12.48
N GLY A 38 -7.71 -13.30 12.54
CA GLY A 38 -9.11 -12.88 12.55
C GLY A 38 -9.73 -12.92 11.16
N GLU A 39 -10.93 -13.47 11.03
CA GLU A 39 -11.61 -13.56 9.73
C GLU A 39 -11.88 -12.18 9.12
N THR A 40 -12.27 -11.21 9.95
CA THR A 40 -12.54 -9.85 9.48
C THR A 40 -11.30 -9.24 8.83
N ALA A 41 -10.13 -9.42 9.45
CA ALA A 41 -8.87 -8.92 8.91
C ALA A 41 -8.54 -9.60 7.57
N VAL A 42 -8.66 -10.91 7.50
CA VAL A 42 -8.35 -11.67 6.28
C VAL A 42 -9.30 -11.29 5.15
N ARG A 43 -10.59 -11.14 5.43
CA ARG A 43 -11.56 -10.70 4.42
C ARG A 43 -11.26 -9.29 3.92
N ARG A 44 -10.77 -8.42 4.80
CA ARG A 44 -10.34 -7.07 4.41
C ARG A 44 -9.15 -7.13 3.46
N TRP A 45 -8.18 -8.01 3.73
CA TRP A 45 -7.03 -8.18 2.84
C TRP A 45 -7.44 -8.73 1.48
N LEU A 46 -8.38 -9.68 1.45
CA LEU A 46 -8.91 -10.21 0.18
C LEU A 46 -9.57 -9.10 -0.64
N ALA A 47 -10.42 -8.29 0.00
CA ALA A 47 -11.08 -7.19 -0.69
C ALA A 47 -10.07 -6.16 -1.21
N GLN A 48 -9.04 -5.86 -0.43
CA GLN A 48 -8.01 -4.92 -0.83
C GLN A 48 -7.22 -5.43 -2.05
N VAL A 49 -6.83 -6.69 -2.04
CA VAL A 49 -6.12 -7.27 -3.19
C VAL A 49 -6.99 -7.25 -4.45
N ASP A 50 -8.28 -7.54 -4.32
CA ASP A 50 -9.21 -7.48 -5.45
C ASP A 50 -9.33 -6.06 -6.01
N GLU A 51 -9.43 -5.05 -5.15
CA GLU A 51 -9.47 -3.64 -5.57
C GLU A 51 -8.17 -3.25 -6.29
N GLU A 52 -7.03 -3.64 -5.74
CA GLU A 52 -5.73 -3.33 -6.33
C GLU A 52 -5.53 -4.04 -7.66
N ALA A 53 -6.00 -5.28 -7.78
CA ALA A 53 -5.94 -6.04 -9.04
C ALA A 53 -6.79 -5.39 -10.14
N ALA A 54 -7.86 -4.70 -9.76
CA ALA A 54 -8.69 -3.94 -10.69
C ALA A 54 -8.12 -2.57 -11.04
N GLY A 55 -6.94 -2.24 -10.53
CA GLY A 55 -6.27 -0.96 -10.79
C GLY A 55 -6.72 0.17 -9.87
N ARG A 56 -7.54 -0.12 -8.87
CA ARG A 56 -8.00 0.88 -7.90
C ARG A 56 -7.14 0.83 -6.64
N PRO A 57 -6.88 1.99 -5.99
CA PRO A 57 -6.21 1.97 -4.69
C PRO A 57 -7.16 1.39 -3.64
N GLY A 58 -6.65 0.43 -2.87
CA GLY A 58 -7.39 -0.08 -1.72
C GLY A 58 -7.27 0.86 -0.53
N LEU A 59 -7.89 0.47 0.58
CA LEU A 59 -7.76 1.19 1.84
C LEU A 59 -6.43 0.83 2.51
N GLY A 60 -5.68 1.84 2.92
CA GLY A 60 -4.42 1.67 3.61
C GLY A 60 -3.22 1.47 2.68
N LYS A 61 -2.16 0.89 3.22
CA LYS A 61 -0.94 0.65 2.45
C LYS A 61 -1.16 -0.42 1.40
N PRO A 62 -0.62 -0.24 0.17
CA PRO A 62 -0.80 -1.21 -0.90
C PRO A 62 -0.23 -2.58 -0.54
N LEU A 63 -0.94 -3.64 -0.92
CA LEU A 63 -0.50 -5.02 -0.72
C LEU A 63 0.20 -5.59 -1.96
N THR A 64 -0.31 -5.26 -3.16
CA THR A 64 0.29 -5.76 -4.39
C THR A 64 1.53 -4.95 -4.77
N LEU A 65 2.47 -5.61 -5.45
CA LEU A 65 3.69 -4.95 -5.90
C LEU A 65 3.39 -3.84 -6.90
N GLU A 66 2.41 -4.04 -7.77
CA GLU A 66 2.00 -3.03 -8.75
C GLU A 66 1.52 -1.75 -8.06
N GLN A 67 0.66 -1.87 -7.06
CA GLN A 67 0.16 -0.70 -6.33
C GLN A 67 1.24 -0.07 -5.46
N GLN A 68 2.15 -0.86 -4.89
CA GLN A 68 3.30 -0.33 -4.18
C GLN A 68 4.17 0.52 -5.11
N ARG A 69 4.38 0.04 -6.34
CA ARG A 69 5.16 0.76 -7.35
C ARG A 69 4.46 2.06 -7.77
N ILE A 70 3.14 2.01 -7.96
CA ILE A 70 2.35 3.20 -8.30
C ILE A 70 2.47 4.26 -7.20
N HIS A 71 2.33 3.87 -5.94
CA HIS A 71 2.48 4.80 -4.81
C HIS A 71 3.87 5.43 -4.78
N GLN A 72 4.91 4.63 -5.02
CA GLN A 72 6.28 5.12 -5.05
C GLN A 72 6.48 6.13 -6.18
N LEU A 73 5.98 5.80 -7.38
CA LEU A 73 6.09 6.69 -8.54
C LEU A 73 5.29 7.98 -8.34
N ASP A 74 4.12 7.91 -7.72
CA ASP A 74 3.32 9.10 -7.41
C ASP A 74 4.06 10.02 -6.43
N ALA A 75 4.70 9.45 -5.41
CA ALA A 75 5.48 10.22 -4.44
C ALA A 75 6.68 10.90 -5.12
N GLU A 76 7.41 10.17 -5.96
CA GLU A 76 8.54 10.70 -6.72
C GLU A 76 8.07 11.80 -7.68
N ASN A 77 6.94 11.60 -8.35
CA ASN A 77 6.38 12.58 -9.28
C ASN A 77 6.02 13.87 -8.56
N LYS A 78 5.38 13.79 -7.40
CA LYS A 78 5.04 14.97 -6.59
C LYS A 78 6.29 15.72 -6.16
N GLN A 79 7.33 14.99 -5.74
CA GLN A 79 8.60 15.60 -5.33
C GLN A 79 9.26 16.32 -6.51
N LEU A 80 9.36 15.65 -7.67
CA LEU A 80 9.95 16.22 -8.85
C LEU A 80 9.19 17.48 -9.33
N ARG A 81 7.87 17.45 -9.28
CA ARG A 81 7.06 18.64 -9.62
C ARG A 81 7.32 19.78 -8.65
N GLY A 82 7.46 19.48 -7.36
CA GLY A 82 7.81 20.48 -6.36
C GLY A 82 9.18 21.08 -6.61
N ASP A 83 10.17 20.23 -6.93
CA ASP A 83 11.53 20.66 -7.25
C ASP A 83 11.57 21.56 -8.48
N VAL A 84 10.85 21.20 -9.53
CA VAL A 84 10.73 22.03 -10.74
C VAL A 84 10.12 23.38 -10.42
N ASP A 85 9.07 23.41 -9.58
CA ASP A 85 8.39 24.62 -9.18
C ASP A 85 9.33 25.56 -8.40
N ILE A 86 10.09 25.00 -7.46
CA ILE A 86 11.10 25.75 -6.70
C ILE A 86 12.16 26.31 -7.64
N LEU A 87 12.66 25.53 -8.58
CA LEU A 87 13.67 25.99 -9.55
C LEU A 87 13.14 27.10 -10.43
N LYS A 88 11.90 27.02 -10.88
CA LYS A 88 11.27 28.08 -11.65
C LYS A 88 11.18 29.38 -10.86
N LYS A 89 10.79 29.31 -9.61
CA LYS A 89 10.68 30.47 -8.72
C LYS A 89 12.05 31.08 -8.45
N ALA A 90 13.06 30.26 -8.20
CA ALA A 90 14.43 30.71 -7.99
C ALA A 90 14.99 31.37 -9.25
N SER A 91 14.75 30.79 -10.41
CA SER A 91 15.16 31.35 -11.70
C SER A 91 14.56 32.72 -11.95
N ALA A 92 13.28 32.88 -11.70
CA ALA A 92 12.58 34.15 -11.83
C ALA A 92 13.12 35.20 -10.85
N PHE A 93 13.43 34.78 -9.62
CA PHE A 93 14.03 35.67 -8.61
C PHE A 93 15.40 36.16 -9.07
N PHE A 94 16.29 35.25 -9.51
CA PHE A 94 17.62 35.62 -9.97
C PHE A 94 17.56 36.52 -11.22
N ALA A 95 16.65 36.27 -12.14
CA ALA A 95 16.49 37.11 -13.31
C ALA A 95 16.11 38.56 -12.92
N ARG A 96 15.31 38.71 -11.86
CA ARG A 96 14.96 40.02 -11.33
C ARG A 96 16.14 40.76 -10.70
N GLU A 97 16.96 40.02 -9.96
CA GLU A 97 18.13 40.59 -9.26
C GLU A 97 19.24 41.00 -10.22
N LEU A 98 19.31 40.38 -11.40
CA LEU A 98 20.36 40.65 -12.39
C LEU A 98 20.06 41.83 -13.34
N ARG A 99 18.99 42.54 -13.12
CA ARG A 99 18.65 43.73 -13.90
C ARG A 99 19.54 44.90 -13.51
#